data_bf8b4ab22afbb0c389554b45463ac8d0
#
_entry.id   bf8b4ab22afbb0c389554b45463ac8d0
#
_cell.length_a   1.000
_cell.length_b   1.000
_cell.length_c   1.000
_cell.angle_alpha   90.00
_cell.angle_beta   90.00
_cell.angle_gamma   90.00
#
_symmetry.space_group_name_H-M   'P 1'
#
loop_
_entity.id
_entity.type
_entity.pdbx_description
1 polymer ?
#
loop_
_entity_poly.entity_id
_entity_poly.type
_entity_poly.pdbx_seq_one_letter_code
_entity_poly.pdbx_strand_id
1 'polypeptide(L)'
;MHVRILGIDPGIAIVGFGLIDADRGRTQLLNYGAITTPAGLPLARRLVQIEQDMEELIAQLKPDAIAVEELFFSNNITTGIAVAHGRGIILCTAEKSGVPLYEYTPMQVKQAVVGYGLAEKKQVMDMVKRLLKLKAVPRPDDAADALAIAICHARSATSLLSRVGGNDVKQTI
;
A
#
# COMPACT_ATOMS: atom_id res chain seq x y z
N MET A 1 18.37 -0.82 9.16
CA MET A 1 17.57 -2.06 9.25
C MET A 1 16.67 -2.07 8.04
N HIS A 2 16.83 -3.07 7.17
CA HIS A 2 16.02 -3.21 5.95
C HIS A 2 14.64 -3.73 6.30
N VAL A 3 13.58 -3.09 5.80
CA VAL A 3 12.19 -3.50 6.00
C VAL A 3 11.50 -3.55 4.64
N ARG A 4 11.00 -4.73 4.28
CA ARG A 4 10.26 -4.96 3.04
C ARG A 4 8.79 -4.62 3.27
N ILE A 5 8.29 -3.61 2.59
CA ILE A 5 6.92 -3.12 2.75
C ILE A 5 6.14 -3.39 1.48
N LEU A 6 5.06 -4.15 1.60
CA LEU A 6 4.11 -4.41 0.54
C LEU A 6 2.93 -3.45 0.66
N GLY A 7 2.81 -2.51 -0.26
CA GLY A 7 1.63 -1.65 -0.41
C GLY A 7 0.59 -2.30 -1.30
N ILE A 8 -0.67 -2.18 -0.95
CA ILE A 8 -1.81 -2.71 -1.69
C ILE A 8 -2.84 -1.61 -1.93
N ASP A 9 -3.20 -1.41 -3.18
CA ASP A 9 -4.33 -0.59 -3.61
C ASP A 9 -5.53 -1.50 -3.91
N PRO A 10 -6.56 -1.54 -3.03
CA PRO A 10 -7.65 -2.49 -3.15
C PRO A 10 -8.58 -2.21 -4.32
N GLY A 11 -8.93 -3.26 -5.04
CA GLY A 11 -9.92 -3.24 -6.09
C GLY A 11 -10.63 -4.58 -6.24
N ILE A 12 -11.51 -4.70 -7.22
CA ILE A 12 -12.14 -5.96 -7.60
C ILE A 12 -11.72 -6.41 -9.00
N ALA A 13 -11.58 -5.49 -9.94
CA ALA A 13 -11.10 -5.78 -11.29
C ALA A 13 -9.56 -5.79 -11.32
N ILE A 14 -8.96 -4.87 -10.61
CA ILE A 14 -7.51 -4.69 -10.51
C ILE A 14 -7.20 -4.41 -9.03
N VAL A 15 -6.24 -5.15 -8.49
CA VAL A 15 -5.63 -4.89 -7.18
C VAL A 15 -4.17 -4.52 -7.44
N GLY A 16 -3.80 -3.29 -7.21
CA GLY A 16 -2.42 -2.85 -7.34
C GLY A 16 -1.56 -3.36 -6.19
N PHE A 17 -0.31 -3.75 -6.48
CA PHE A 17 0.67 -4.03 -5.46
C PHE A 17 2.02 -3.37 -5.75
N GLY A 18 2.73 -2.99 -4.70
CA GLY A 18 4.06 -2.43 -4.79
C GLY A 18 4.91 -2.82 -3.60
N LEU A 19 6.08 -3.41 -3.84
CA LEU A 19 7.03 -3.81 -2.82
C LEU A 19 8.24 -2.88 -2.84
N ILE A 20 8.56 -2.29 -1.71
CA ILE A 20 9.76 -1.49 -1.50
C ILE A 20 10.61 -2.07 -0.37
N ASP A 21 11.91 -1.79 -0.42
CA ASP A 21 12.81 -1.92 0.71
C ASP A 21 13.05 -0.54 1.32
N ALA A 22 12.83 -0.42 2.63
CA ALA A 22 13.03 0.82 3.36
C ALA A 22 14.18 0.64 4.39
N ASP A 23 15.18 1.52 4.31
CA ASP A 23 16.27 1.57 5.28
C ASP A 23 16.66 3.03 5.59
N ARG A 24 16.58 3.43 6.86
CA ARG A 24 17.01 4.74 7.38
C ARG A 24 16.53 5.93 6.54
N GLY A 25 15.25 5.90 6.15
CA GLY A 25 14.63 6.97 5.36
C GLY A 25 14.91 6.90 3.85
N ARG A 26 15.62 5.88 3.38
CA ARG A 26 15.79 5.57 1.96
C ARG A 26 14.78 4.49 1.57
N THR A 27 14.24 4.61 0.37
CA THR A 27 13.33 3.63 -0.21
C THR A 27 13.84 3.17 -1.56
N GLN A 28 13.79 1.87 -1.81
CA GLN A 28 14.17 1.25 -3.07
C GLN A 28 13.04 0.37 -3.58
N LEU A 29 12.73 0.47 -4.87
CA LEU A 29 11.77 -0.41 -5.52
C LEU A 29 12.34 -1.83 -5.60
N LEU A 30 11.53 -2.82 -5.16
CA LEU A 30 11.83 -4.25 -5.33
C LEU A 30 10.95 -4.89 -6.39
N ASN A 31 9.63 -4.67 -6.32
CA ASN A 31 8.66 -5.24 -7.25
C ASN A 31 7.38 -4.41 -7.31
N TYR A 32 6.61 -4.52 -8.39
CA TYR A 32 5.27 -3.95 -8.49
C TYR A 32 4.48 -4.62 -9.60
N GLY A 33 3.17 -4.52 -9.53
CA GLY A 33 2.27 -5.06 -10.53
C GLY A 33 0.81 -4.97 -10.13
N ALA A 34 0.00 -5.82 -10.70
CA ALA A 34 -1.42 -5.90 -10.38
C ALA A 34 -1.93 -7.34 -10.45
N ILE A 35 -2.83 -7.68 -9.52
CA ILE A 35 -3.71 -8.84 -9.61
C ILE A 35 -4.94 -8.40 -10.41
N THR A 36 -5.33 -9.19 -11.40
CA THR A 36 -6.49 -8.87 -12.25
C THR A 36 -7.51 -9.98 -12.24
N THR A 37 -8.79 -9.63 -12.17
CA THR A 37 -9.88 -10.59 -12.26
C THR A 37 -10.78 -10.28 -13.46
N PRO A 38 -11.18 -11.31 -14.27
CA PRO A 38 -12.04 -11.08 -15.43
C PRO A 38 -13.40 -10.51 -15.07
N ALA A 39 -13.86 -9.51 -15.82
CA ALA A 39 -15.15 -8.85 -15.59
C ALA A 39 -16.37 -9.79 -15.69
N GLY A 40 -16.29 -10.83 -16.53
CA GLY A 40 -17.38 -11.80 -16.76
C GLY A 40 -17.53 -12.87 -15.66
N LEU A 41 -16.62 -12.92 -14.68
CA LEU A 41 -16.75 -13.87 -13.57
C LEU A 41 -17.71 -13.37 -12.50
N PRO A 42 -18.51 -14.30 -11.88
CA PRO A 42 -19.28 -13.97 -10.69
C PRO A 42 -18.41 -13.41 -9.57
N LEU A 43 -18.96 -12.46 -8.81
CA LEU A 43 -18.22 -11.78 -7.72
C LEU A 43 -17.52 -12.78 -6.78
N ALA A 44 -18.21 -13.82 -6.33
CA ALA A 44 -17.64 -14.81 -5.43
C ALA A 44 -16.37 -15.49 -5.99
N ARG A 45 -16.35 -15.81 -7.29
CA ARG A 45 -15.16 -16.39 -7.94
C ARG A 45 -14.01 -15.38 -8.06
N ARG A 46 -14.33 -14.12 -8.32
CA ARG A 46 -13.32 -13.04 -8.32
C ARG A 46 -12.68 -12.86 -6.94
N LEU A 47 -13.48 -12.94 -5.88
CA LEU A 47 -12.97 -12.86 -4.50
C LEU A 47 -12.04 -14.02 -4.16
N VAL A 48 -12.41 -15.25 -4.53
CA VAL A 48 -11.53 -16.42 -4.36
C VAL A 48 -10.22 -16.27 -5.13
N GLN A 49 -10.27 -15.77 -6.36
CA GLN A 49 -9.06 -15.52 -7.14
C GLN A 49 -8.17 -14.48 -6.47
N ILE A 50 -8.74 -13.36 -5.97
CA ILE A 50 -7.98 -12.34 -5.24
C ILE A 50 -7.32 -12.95 -3.98
N GLU A 51 -8.04 -13.78 -3.22
CA GLU A 51 -7.48 -14.45 -2.05
C GLU A 51 -6.26 -15.30 -2.43
N GLN A 52 -6.39 -16.18 -3.41
CA GLN A 52 -5.34 -17.09 -3.87
C GLN A 52 -4.11 -16.32 -4.38
N ASP A 53 -4.34 -15.32 -5.23
CA ASP A 53 -3.26 -14.51 -5.80
C ASP A 53 -2.55 -13.68 -4.71
N MET A 54 -3.27 -13.19 -3.71
CA MET A 54 -2.69 -12.50 -2.55
C MET A 54 -1.87 -13.43 -1.66
N GLU A 55 -2.35 -14.65 -1.39
CA GLU A 55 -1.60 -15.66 -0.63
C GLU A 55 -0.27 -15.98 -1.34
N GLU A 56 -0.32 -16.22 -2.65
CA GLU A 56 0.87 -16.49 -3.45
C GLU A 56 1.83 -15.29 -3.45
N LEU A 57 1.31 -14.07 -3.64
CA LEU A 57 2.09 -12.84 -3.64
C LEU A 57 2.84 -12.65 -2.32
N ILE A 58 2.15 -12.80 -1.18
CA ILE A 58 2.76 -12.68 0.15
C ILE A 58 3.82 -13.75 0.36
N ALA A 59 3.56 -15.01 -0.03
CA ALA A 59 4.50 -16.11 0.10
C ALA A 59 5.77 -15.91 -0.75
N GLN A 60 5.63 -15.36 -1.96
CA GLN A 60 6.77 -15.11 -2.86
C GLN A 60 7.58 -13.88 -2.44
N LEU A 61 6.90 -12.78 -2.10
CA LEU A 61 7.55 -11.50 -1.82
C LEU A 61 8.09 -11.40 -0.39
N LYS A 62 7.54 -12.17 0.55
CA LYS A 62 7.95 -12.22 1.96
C LYS A 62 8.11 -10.82 2.58
N PRO A 63 7.06 -10.01 2.61
CA PRO A 63 7.12 -8.68 3.20
C PRO A 63 7.23 -8.76 4.73
N ASP A 64 7.87 -7.75 5.33
CA ASP A 64 7.94 -7.57 6.79
C ASP A 64 6.73 -6.76 7.30
N ALA A 65 6.06 -6.03 6.42
CA ALA A 65 4.83 -5.27 6.69
C ALA A 65 3.96 -5.18 5.44
N ILE A 66 2.64 -5.17 5.63
CA ILE A 66 1.65 -4.92 4.59
C ILE A 66 0.93 -3.62 4.92
N ALA A 67 0.78 -2.74 3.93
CA ALA A 67 0.07 -1.47 4.03
C ALA A 67 -1.05 -1.43 3.00
N VAL A 68 -2.28 -1.12 3.43
CA VAL A 68 -3.48 -1.11 2.58
C VAL A 68 -4.16 0.25 2.68
N GLU A 69 -4.71 0.75 1.55
CA GLU A 69 -5.49 1.98 1.57
C GLU A 69 -6.89 1.73 2.15
N GLU A 70 -7.35 2.67 3.00
CA GLU A 70 -8.72 2.70 3.46
C GLU A 70 -9.67 3.13 2.34
N LEU A 71 -10.90 2.57 2.36
CA LEU A 71 -11.94 2.99 1.44
C LEU A 71 -12.55 4.32 1.87
N PHE A 72 -12.57 5.26 0.93
CA PHE A 72 -13.39 6.45 1.02
C PHE A 72 -14.49 6.40 -0.05
N PHE A 73 -15.73 6.40 0.38
CA PHE A 73 -16.87 6.47 -0.53
C PHE A 73 -16.94 7.87 -1.13
N SER A 74 -16.54 8.00 -2.37
CA SER A 74 -16.92 9.12 -3.24
C SER A 74 -18.23 8.77 -3.96
N ASN A 75 -18.73 9.65 -4.80
CA ASN A 75 -20.09 9.69 -5.36
C ASN A 75 -20.66 8.41 -6.03
N ASN A 76 -19.93 7.28 -6.12
CA ASN A 76 -20.42 6.05 -6.74
C ASN A 76 -20.45 4.87 -5.74
N ILE A 77 -21.57 4.74 -5.05
CA ILE A 77 -21.81 3.71 -4.03
C ILE A 77 -21.70 2.28 -4.60
N THR A 78 -22.21 2.04 -5.81
CA THR A 78 -22.22 0.68 -6.40
C THR A 78 -20.80 0.16 -6.63
N THR A 79 -19.94 0.98 -7.19
CA THR A 79 -18.52 0.63 -7.37
C THR A 79 -17.82 0.50 -6.03
N GLY A 80 -18.14 1.37 -5.07
CA GLY A 80 -17.59 1.32 -3.71
C GLY A 80 -17.92 0.03 -2.98
N ILE A 81 -19.13 -0.51 -3.10
CA ILE A 81 -19.53 -1.79 -2.51
C ILE A 81 -18.69 -2.94 -3.08
N ALA A 82 -18.52 -3.00 -4.41
CA ALA A 82 -17.72 -4.06 -5.04
C ALA A 82 -16.25 -4.00 -4.58
N VAL A 83 -15.67 -2.80 -4.51
CA VAL A 83 -14.30 -2.60 -3.99
C VAL A 83 -14.21 -2.98 -2.52
N ALA A 84 -15.24 -2.68 -1.70
CA ALA A 84 -15.28 -3.08 -0.30
C ALA A 84 -15.22 -4.59 -0.11
N HIS A 85 -15.91 -5.37 -0.96
CA HIS A 85 -15.80 -6.83 -0.95
C HIS A 85 -14.36 -7.30 -1.22
N GLY A 86 -13.72 -6.77 -2.27
CA GLY A 86 -12.33 -7.09 -2.59
C GLY A 86 -11.37 -6.71 -1.47
N ARG A 87 -11.54 -5.50 -0.90
CA ARG A 87 -10.74 -5.05 0.23
C ARG A 87 -10.91 -5.95 1.46
N GLY A 88 -12.12 -6.41 1.77
CA GLY A 88 -12.36 -7.33 2.88
C GLY A 88 -11.57 -8.63 2.75
N ILE A 89 -11.51 -9.21 1.54
CA ILE A 89 -10.69 -10.40 1.27
C ILE A 89 -9.20 -10.09 1.41
N ILE A 90 -8.73 -8.96 0.91
CA ILE A 90 -7.33 -8.55 1.02
C ILE A 90 -6.91 -8.43 2.50
N LEU A 91 -7.72 -7.75 3.32
CA LEU A 91 -7.45 -7.62 4.76
C LEU A 91 -7.44 -8.97 5.47
N CYS A 92 -8.42 -9.83 5.17
CA CYS A 92 -8.52 -11.18 5.76
C CYS A 92 -7.28 -12.02 5.40
N THR A 93 -6.87 -12.01 4.13
CA THR A 93 -5.70 -12.77 3.66
C THR A 93 -4.40 -12.24 4.26
N ALA A 94 -4.24 -10.91 4.33
CA ALA A 94 -3.10 -10.28 4.96
C ALA A 94 -3.00 -10.66 6.45
N GLU A 95 -4.10 -10.58 7.20
CA GLU A 95 -4.14 -10.96 8.63
C GLU A 95 -3.81 -12.43 8.85
N LYS A 96 -4.38 -13.33 8.03
CA LYS A 96 -4.07 -14.78 8.07
C LYS A 96 -2.58 -15.08 7.84
N SER A 97 -1.88 -14.26 7.08
CA SER A 97 -0.45 -14.45 6.80
C SER A 97 0.45 -14.23 8.01
N GLY A 98 -0.05 -13.57 9.05
CA GLY A 98 0.71 -13.19 10.25
C GLY A 98 1.70 -12.04 10.03
N VAL A 99 1.72 -11.45 8.84
CA VAL A 99 2.52 -10.25 8.56
C VAL A 99 1.82 -9.01 9.14
N PRO A 100 2.50 -8.12 9.87
CA PRO A 100 1.90 -6.90 10.41
C PRO A 100 1.19 -6.09 9.34
N LEU A 101 -0.09 -5.76 9.60
CA LEU A 101 -0.99 -5.05 8.68
C LEU A 101 -1.24 -3.62 9.18
N TYR A 102 -1.17 -2.66 8.25
CA TYR A 102 -1.39 -1.24 8.51
C TYR A 102 -2.33 -0.64 7.47
N GLU A 103 -3.18 0.28 7.90
CA GLU A 103 -4.16 0.91 7.04
C GLU A 103 -3.93 2.43 7.01
N TYR A 104 -4.11 3.03 5.83
CA TYR A 104 -3.87 4.47 5.60
C TYR A 104 -4.99 5.08 4.78
N THR A 105 -5.47 6.25 5.20
CA THR A 105 -6.42 7.03 4.41
C THR A 105 -5.74 7.62 3.17
N PRO A 106 -6.50 7.90 2.09
CA PRO A 106 -5.97 8.59 0.90
C PRO A 106 -5.28 9.92 1.25
N MET A 107 -5.80 10.65 2.24
CA MET A 107 -5.20 11.90 2.69
C MET A 107 -3.84 11.67 3.36
N GLN A 108 -3.70 10.65 4.18
CA GLN A 108 -2.42 10.29 4.81
C GLN A 108 -1.38 9.88 3.78
N VAL A 109 -1.79 9.11 2.75
CA VAL A 109 -0.90 8.73 1.64
C VAL A 109 -0.40 9.97 0.90
N LYS A 110 -1.29 10.87 0.50
CA LYS A 110 -0.92 12.13 -0.17
C LYS A 110 -0.01 13.00 0.68
N GLN A 111 -0.35 13.18 1.96
CA GLN A 111 0.45 13.95 2.91
C GLN A 111 1.85 13.34 3.07
N ALA A 112 1.95 12.04 3.18
CA ALA A 112 3.24 11.36 3.35
C ALA A 112 4.10 11.43 2.09
N VAL A 113 3.52 11.28 0.89
CA VAL A 113 4.25 11.22 -0.38
C VAL A 113 4.62 12.60 -0.90
N VAL A 114 3.66 13.54 -0.91
CA VAL A 114 3.82 14.88 -1.51
C VAL A 114 4.06 15.96 -0.45
N GLY A 115 3.65 15.73 0.80
CA GLY A 115 3.65 16.73 1.86
C GLY A 115 2.36 17.55 1.93
N TYR A 116 1.33 17.20 1.13
CA TYR A 116 0.07 17.90 1.05
C TYR A 116 -1.10 16.93 0.83
N GLY A 117 -2.05 16.88 1.78
CA GLY A 117 -3.14 15.90 1.81
C GLY A 117 -4.18 16.03 0.69
N LEU A 118 -4.28 17.18 0.04
CA LEU A 118 -5.17 17.43 -1.11
C LEU A 118 -4.45 17.38 -2.46
N ALA A 119 -3.23 16.78 -2.50
CA ALA A 119 -2.47 16.65 -3.73
C ALA A 119 -3.27 15.90 -4.82
N GLU A 120 -3.08 16.32 -6.06
CA GLU A 120 -3.66 15.65 -7.22
C GLU A 120 -2.96 14.33 -7.51
N LYS A 121 -3.66 13.38 -8.14
CA LYS A 121 -3.10 12.07 -8.51
C LYS A 121 -1.78 12.20 -9.27
N LYS A 122 -1.69 13.12 -10.23
CA LYS A 122 -0.48 13.35 -11.02
C LYS A 122 0.72 13.74 -10.14
N GLN A 123 0.51 14.58 -9.12
CA GLN A 123 1.57 14.99 -8.19
C GLN A 123 2.07 13.80 -7.35
N VAL A 124 1.16 12.93 -6.92
CA VAL A 124 1.52 11.70 -6.19
C VAL A 124 2.35 10.78 -7.09
N MET A 125 1.93 10.54 -8.34
CA MET A 125 2.64 9.70 -9.30
C MET A 125 4.04 10.22 -9.63
N ASP A 126 4.17 11.52 -9.87
CA ASP A 126 5.47 12.16 -10.13
C ASP A 126 6.40 12.05 -8.91
N MET A 127 5.85 12.15 -7.69
CA MET A 127 6.64 12.02 -6.48
C MET A 127 7.08 10.58 -6.23
N VAL A 128 6.21 9.58 -6.45
CA VAL A 128 6.57 8.15 -6.40
C VAL A 128 7.74 7.87 -7.34
N LYS A 129 7.65 8.33 -8.60
CA LYS A 129 8.72 8.21 -9.58
C LYS A 129 10.05 8.77 -9.06
N ARG A 130 10.02 9.97 -8.48
CA ARG A 130 11.22 10.66 -7.95
C ARG A 130 11.80 9.95 -6.73
N LEU A 131 10.95 9.58 -5.77
CA LEU A 131 11.38 8.94 -4.51
C LEU A 131 12.03 7.58 -4.76
N LEU A 132 11.49 6.82 -5.70
CA LEU A 132 12.02 5.50 -6.10
C LEU A 132 13.04 5.58 -7.24
N LYS A 133 13.39 6.80 -7.73
CA LYS A 133 14.36 7.05 -8.81
C LYS A 133 14.05 6.28 -10.11
N LEU A 134 12.78 6.23 -10.48
CA LEU A 134 12.32 5.49 -11.64
C LEU A 134 12.47 6.31 -12.93
N LYS A 135 12.65 5.63 -14.06
CA LYS A 135 12.71 6.28 -15.39
C LYS A 135 11.34 6.78 -15.85
N ALA A 136 10.27 6.08 -15.47
CA ALA A 136 8.89 6.41 -15.80
C ALA A 136 7.97 6.13 -14.60
N VAL A 137 6.75 6.68 -14.61
CA VAL A 137 5.70 6.32 -13.64
C VAL A 137 5.32 4.85 -13.86
N PRO A 138 5.24 4.03 -12.79
CA PRO A 138 4.83 2.64 -12.88
C PRO A 138 3.43 2.47 -13.51
N ARG A 139 3.26 1.39 -14.26
CA ARG A 139 1.98 1.01 -14.86
C ARG A 139 1.64 -0.44 -14.46
N PRO A 140 0.35 -0.76 -14.24
CA PRO A 140 -0.82 0.13 -14.29
C PRO A 140 -0.80 1.19 -13.17
N ASP A 141 -1.71 2.15 -13.22
CA ASP A 141 -1.80 3.24 -12.23
C ASP A 141 -2.00 2.70 -10.81
N ASP A 142 -2.78 1.63 -10.66
CA ASP A 142 -3.02 0.93 -9.38
C ASP A 142 -1.71 0.47 -8.71
N ALA A 143 -0.71 0.04 -9.50
CA ALA A 143 0.60 -0.32 -8.98
C ALA A 143 1.38 0.91 -8.45
N ALA A 144 1.24 2.06 -9.12
CA ALA A 144 1.83 3.31 -8.63
C ALA A 144 1.15 3.81 -7.36
N ASP A 145 -0.19 3.67 -7.26
CA ASP A 145 -0.96 3.96 -6.05
C ASP A 145 -0.49 3.04 -4.89
N ALA A 146 -0.32 1.74 -5.15
CA ALA A 146 0.20 0.79 -4.17
C ALA A 146 1.62 1.13 -3.68
N LEU A 147 2.50 1.60 -4.56
CA LEU A 147 3.83 2.09 -4.17
C LEU A 147 3.76 3.34 -3.31
N ALA A 148 2.81 4.25 -3.58
CA ALA A 148 2.56 5.42 -2.72
C ALA A 148 2.16 5.01 -1.30
N ILE A 149 1.31 3.97 -1.16
CA ILE A 149 0.89 3.42 0.13
C ILE A 149 2.09 2.81 0.87
N ALA A 150 2.94 2.05 0.19
CA ALA A 150 4.16 1.50 0.79
C ALA A 150 5.12 2.60 1.29
N ILE A 151 5.31 3.67 0.50
CA ILE A 151 6.11 4.84 0.89
C ILE A 151 5.49 5.55 2.10
N CYS A 152 4.16 5.66 2.15
CA CYS A 152 3.46 6.23 3.30
C CYS A 152 3.80 5.47 4.59
N HIS A 153 3.73 4.14 4.56
CA HIS A 153 4.10 3.32 5.72
C HIS A 153 5.57 3.50 6.11
N ALA A 154 6.50 3.47 5.15
CA ALA A 154 7.93 3.66 5.43
C ALA A 154 8.22 4.97 6.17
N ARG A 155 7.54 6.06 5.80
CA ARG A 155 7.69 7.37 6.44
C ARG A 155 7.02 7.47 7.80
N SER A 156 5.85 6.85 7.96
CA SER A 156 5.12 6.81 9.23
C SER A 156 5.88 6.02 10.30
N ALA A 157 6.43 4.87 9.95
CA ALA A 157 7.24 4.04 10.84
C ALA A 157 8.51 4.78 11.31
N THR A 158 9.19 5.49 10.40
CA THR A 158 10.38 6.31 10.74
C THR A 158 10.02 7.44 11.70
N SER A 159 8.87 8.10 11.50
CA SER A 159 8.40 9.18 12.39
C SER A 159 8.09 8.70 13.80
N LEU A 160 7.51 7.49 13.95
CA LEU A 160 7.24 6.89 15.26
C LEU A 160 8.53 6.55 16.00
N LEU A 161 9.51 5.95 15.33
CA LEU A 161 10.81 5.64 15.93
C LEU A 161 11.57 6.90 16.38
N SER A 162 11.51 8.00 15.62
CA SER A 162 12.11 9.27 16.02
C SER A 162 11.46 9.90 17.26
N ARG A 163 10.17 9.67 17.46
CA ARG A 163 9.43 10.14 18.65
C ARG A 163 9.73 9.33 19.90
N VAL A 164 9.93 8.02 19.75
CA VAL A 164 10.26 7.12 20.88
C VAL A 164 11.71 7.31 21.31
N GLY A 165 12.64 7.42 20.37
CA GLY A 165 14.07 7.65 20.67
C GLY A 165 14.40 9.04 21.23
N GLY A 166 13.47 10.00 21.15
CA GLY A 166 13.65 11.36 21.71
C GLY A 166 13.22 11.50 23.19
N ASN A 167 12.54 10.52 23.77
CA ASN A 167 12.04 10.60 25.14
C ASN A 167 12.94 9.95 26.20
N ASP A 168 14.00 9.24 25.81
CA ASP A 168 14.89 8.56 26.78
C ASP A 168 16.06 9.41 27.30
N VAL A 169 16.10 10.73 27.03
CA VAL A 169 17.21 11.62 27.47
C VAL A 169 16.79 12.66 28.50
N LYS A 170 15.60 12.55 29.11
CA LYS A 170 15.22 13.47 30.19
C LYS A 170 14.62 12.75 31.39
N GLN A 171 15.40 11.86 31.99
CA GLN A 171 15.24 11.51 33.40
C GLN A 171 16.58 11.01 33.96
N THR A 172 17.46 11.91 34.29
CA THR A 172 18.42 11.79 35.41
C THR A 172 19.11 13.14 35.57
N ILE A 173 18.60 13.98 36.41
CA ILE A 173 19.28 14.72 37.48
C ILE A 173 18.21 15.30 38.39
#